data_ce20f7381c3f340e9fc0f6927dbed4f1
#
_entry.id   ce20f7381c3f340e9fc0f6927dbed4f1
#
_cell.length_a   1.000
_cell.length_b   1.000
_cell.length_c   1.000
_cell.angle_alpha   90.00
_cell.angle_beta   90.00
_cell.angle_gamma   90.00
#
_symmetry.space_group_name_H-M   'P 1'
#
loop_
_entity.id
_entity.type
_entity.pdbx_description
1 polymer ?
#
loop_
_entity_poly.entity_id
_entity_poly.type
_entity_poly.pdbx_seq_one_letter_code
_entity_poly.pdbx_strand_id
1 'polypeptide(L)'
;MRLDAEEILRLVLTRLDDMKAEDILTIDLRDKPSIGDYMVVSSGRSQRHVGSVADRVVEDLHKAGVRAHVEGTPHCDWVLIDAGDVIVHVFRPEIRDFYDLEKMWMAGRPVRRAS
;
A
#
# COMPACT_ATOMS: atom_id res chain seq x y z
N MET A 1 19.36 -3.50 -12.71
CA MET A 1 19.60 -3.64 -11.27
C MET A 1 18.28 -3.69 -10.51
N ARG A 2 18.19 -4.59 -9.55
CA ARG A 2 16.97 -4.80 -8.80
C ARG A 2 17.00 -4.01 -7.52
N LEU A 3 15.91 -3.36 -7.18
CA LEU A 3 15.78 -2.71 -5.88
C LEU A 3 15.50 -3.75 -4.81
N ASP A 4 16.07 -3.56 -3.63
CA ASP A 4 15.72 -4.41 -2.49
C ASP A 4 14.45 -3.88 -1.82
N ALA A 5 13.97 -4.61 -0.81
CA ALA A 5 12.72 -4.26 -0.15
C ALA A 5 12.76 -2.87 0.47
N GLU A 6 13.88 -2.49 1.06
CA GLU A 6 13.97 -1.16 1.68
C GLU A 6 13.99 -0.05 0.66
N GLU A 7 14.61 -0.28 -0.48
CA GLU A 7 14.62 0.70 -1.56
C GLU A 7 13.24 0.87 -2.16
N ILE A 8 12.53 -0.25 -2.36
CA ILE A 8 11.16 -0.20 -2.85
C ILE A 8 10.28 0.56 -1.86
N LEU A 9 10.42 0.26 -0.58
CA LEU A 9 9.65 0.93 0.45
C LEU A 9 9.89 2.44 0.42
N ARG A 10 11.15 2.85 0.31
CA ARG A 10 11.49 4.27 0.27
C ARG A 10 10.86 4.96 -0.93
N LEU A 11 10.91 4.31 -2.09
CA LEU A 11 10.30 4.86 -3.29
C LEU A 11 8.80 5.03 -3.10
N VAL A 12 8.14 3.99 -2.58
CA VAL A 12 6.70 4.03 -2.35
C VAL A 12 6.35 5.17 -1.40
N LEU A 13 7.03 5.26 -0.27
CA LEU A 13 6.73 6.29 0.73
C LEU A 13 6.93 7.68 0.15
N THR A 14 7.98 7.88 -0.63
CA THR A 14 8.25 9.17 -1.26
C THR A 14 7.13 9.56 -2.22
N ARG A 15 6.66 8.61 -3.03
CA ARG A 15 5.62 8.91 -3.99
C ARG A 15 4.26 9.14 -3.33
N LEU A 16 3.98 8.39 -2.27
CA LEU A 16 2.75 8.63 -1.52
C LEU A 16 2.75 10.04 -0.95
N ASP A 17 3.87 10.47 -0.41
CA ASP A 17 3.99 11.81 0.13
C ASP A 17 3.87 12.87 -0.98
N ASP A 18 4.55 12.66 -2.10
CA ASP A 18 4.48 13.58 -3.23
C ASP A 18 3.06 13.76 -3.74
N MET A 19 2.27 12.70 -3.71
CA MET A 19 0.90 12.72 -4.20
C MET A 19 -0.10 13.10 -3.11
N LYS A 20 0.38 13.50 -1.95
CA LYS A 20 -0.46 13.98 -0.85
C LYS A 20 -1.38 12.89 -0.30
N ALA A 21 -0.95 11.65 -0.34
CA ALA A 21 -1.68 10.59 0.35
C ALA A 21 -1.65 10.88 1.84
N GLU A 22 -2.69 10.44 2.54
CA GLU A 22 -2.89 10.77 3.95
C GLU A 22 -2.74 9.54 4.82
N ASP A 23 -2.43 9.75 6.08
CA ASP A 23 -2.39 8.69 7.10
C ASP A 23 -1.55 7.51 6.65
N ILE A 24 -0.34 7.79 6.20
CA ILE A 24 0.57 6.77 5.70
C ILE A 24 1.16 5.99 6.88
N LEU A 25 1.00 4.69 6.86
CA LEU A 25 1.50 3.80 7.90
C LEU A 25 2.31 2.69 7.27
N THR A 26 3.50 2.44 7.78
CA THR A 26 4.33 1.32 7.34
C THR A 26 4.32 0.24 8.41
N ILE A 27 4.10 -1.00 7.98
CA ILE A 27 4.08 -2.15 8.86
C ILE A 27 5.19 -3.09 8.45
N ASP A 28 6.06 -3.44 9.39
CA ASP A 28 7.17 -4.34 9.14
C ASP A 28 6.67 -5.77 9.27
N LEU A 29 6.79 -6.54 8.20
CA LEU A 29 6.32 -7.92 8.16
C LEU A 29 7.46 -8.92 8.09
N ARG A 30 8.68 -8.50 8.35
CA ARG A 30 9.84 -9.36 8.11
C ARG A 30 9.87 -10.59 9.00
N ASP A 31 9.16 -10.55 10.13
CA ASP A 31 9.00 -11.73 10.95
C ASP A 31 7.82 -12.61 10.52
N LYS A 32 7.15 -12.22 9.43
CA LYS A 32 6.04 -12.98 8.86
C LYS A 32 6.25 -13.08 7.35
N PRO A 33 7.24 -13.86 6.93
CA PRO A 33 7.75 -13.76 5.55
C PRO A 33 6.81 -14.25 4.46
N SER A 34 5.72 -14.88 4.81
CA SER A 34 4.84 -15.42 3.76
C SER A 34 4.10 -14.36 2.96
N ILE A 35 4.12 -13.10 3.39
CA ILE A 35 3.35 -12.04 2.74
C ILE A 35 4.24 -11.05 2.01
N GLY A 36 5.39 -10.77 2.55
CA GLY A 36 6.31 -9.78 2.03
C GLY A 36 7.08 -9.20 3.18
N ASP A 37 7.92 -8.22 2.93
CA ASP A 37 8.74 -7.62 3.97
C ASP A 37 8.05 -6.44 4.63
N TYR A 38 7.27 -5.68 3.87
CA TYR A 38 6.60 -4.50 4.39
C TYR A 38 5.21 -4.35 3.79
N MET A 39 4.32 -3.78 4.57
CA MET A 39 3.01 -3.36 4.09
C MET A 39 2.87 -1.88 4.36
N VAL A 40 2.36 -1.13 3.40
CA VAL A 40 2.10 0.29 3.55
C VAL A 40 0.61 0.51 3.38
N VAL A 41 0.01 1.24 4.30
CA VAL A 41 -1.41 1.58 4.25
C VAL A 41 -1.51 3.09 4.17
N SER A 42 -2.33 3.59 3.27
CA SER A 42 -2.50 5.02 3.08
C SER A 42 -3.91 5.32 2.65
N SER A 43 -4.27 6.59 2.67
CA SER A 43 -5.60 7.04 2.28
C SER A 43 -5.53 8.11 1.20
N GLY A 44 -6.50 8.08 0.30
CA GLY A 44 -6.72 9.15 -0.66
C GLY A 44 -8.07 9.78 -0.38
N ARG A 45 -8.21 11.07 -0.66
CA ARG A 45 -9.39 11.84 -0.29
C ARG A 45 -10.63 11.53 -1.11
N SER A 46 -10.43 10.94 -2.29
CA SER A 46 -11.53 10.64 -3.19
C SER A 46 -11.12 9.47 -4.06
N GLN A 47 -12.06 8.89 -4.79
CA GLN A 47 -11.75 7.82 -5.74
C GLN A 47 -10.71 8.29 -6.76
N ARG A 48 -10.86 9.50 -7.25
CA ARG A 48 -9.92 10.06 -8.22
C ARG A 48 -8.54 10.20 -7.61
N HIS A 49 -8.45 10.66 -6.38
CA HIS A 49 -7.17 10.81 -5.70
C HIS A 49 -6.51 9.44 -5.47
N VAL A 50 -7.30 8.47 -5.00
CA VAL A 50 -6.79 7.11 -4.80
C VAL A 50 -6.22 6.57 -6.11
N GLY A 51 -6.95 6.74 -7.21
CA GLY A 51 -6.49 6.25 -8.52
C GLY A 51 -5.22 6.95 -8.97
N SER A 52 -5.13 8.26 -8.79
CA SER A 52 -3.94 9.02 -9.17
C SER A 52 -2.72 8.60 -8.36
N VAL A 53 -2.91 8.42 -7.06
CA VAL A 53 -1.83 7.97 -6.19
C VAL A 53 -1.32 6.60 -6.62
N ALA A 54 -2.25 5.67 -6.83
CA ALA A 54 -1.89 4.32 -7.25
C ALA A 54 -1.16 4.31 -8.58
N ASP A 55 -1.65 5.08 -9.56
CA ASP A 55 -1.04 5.15 -10.87
C ASP A 55 0.39 5.67 -10.79
N ARG A 56 0.62 6.70 -9.98
CA ARG A 56 1.95 7.26 -9.86
C ARG A 56 2.91 6.27 -9.22
N VAL A 57 2.48 5.59 -8.17
CA VAL A 57 3.32 4.60 -7.50
C VAL A 57 3.70 3.49 -8.48
N VAL A 58 2.72 2.96 -9.21
CA VAL A 58 2.96 1.88 -10.17
C VAL A 58 3.89 2.34 -11.28
N GLU A 59 3.66 3.53 -11.81
CA GLU A 59 4.48 4.05 -12.89
C GLU A 59 5.94 4.17 -12.45
N ASP A 60 6.17 4.73 -11.28
CA ASP A 60 7.54 4.94 -10.81
C ASP A 60 8.22 3.64 -10.41
N LEU A 61 7.45 2.67 -9.91
CA LEU A 61 8.00 1.34 -9.67
C LEU A 61 8.46 0.70 -10.98
N HIS A 62 7.64 0.80 -12.01
CA HIS A 62 8.02 0.25 -13.33
C HIS A 62 9.27 0.93 -13.88
N LYS A 63 9.37 2.25 -13.73
CA LYS A 63 10.54 2.98 -14.17
C LYS A 63 11.80 2.53 -13.43
N ALA A 64 11.64 2.09 -12.20
CA ALA A 64 12.75 1.61 -11.39
C ALA A 64 13.02 0.11 -11.60
N GLY A 65 12.31 -0.52 -12.52
CA GLY A 65 12.53 -1.93 -12.82
C GLY A 65 11.76 -2.88 -11.93
N VAL A 66 10.79 -2.39 -11.17
CA VAL A 66 10.02 -3.22 -10.26
C VAL A 66 8.67 -3.51 -10.89
N ARG A 67 8.37 -4.80 -11.05
CA ARG A 67 7.08 -5.22 -11.57
C ARG A 67 6.06 -5.18 -10.44
N ALA A 68 4.97 -4.48 -10.66
CA ALA A 68 3.92 -4.37 -9.66
C ALA A 68 2.61 -4.87 -10.23
N HIS A 69 1.87 -5.60 -9.40
CA HIS A 69 0.56 -6.11 -9.77
C HIS A 69 -0.48 -5.26 -9.04
N VAL A 70 -1.51 -4.81 -9.75
CA VAL A 70 -2.48 -3.85 -9.21
C VAL A 70 -3.87 -4.42 -9.26
N GLU A 71 -4.61 -4.26 -8.17
CA GLU A 71 -6.02 -4.64 -8.12
C GLU A 71 -6.80 -3.50 -7.49
N GLY A 72 -8.08 -3.40 -7.83
CA GLY A 72 -8.96 -2.41 -7.24
C GLY A 72 -9.29 -1.22 -8.11
N THR A 73 -8.58 -1.03 -9.20
CA THR A 73 -9.01 -0.10 -10.23
C THR A 73 -10.03 -0.86 -11.07
N PRO A 74 -11.02 -0.27 -11.61
CA PRO A 74 -11.35 1.13 -11.78
C PRO A 74 -12.16 1.76 -10.68
N HIS A 75 -12.62 1.01 -9.69
CA HIS A 75 -13.47 1.58 -8.64
C HIS A 75 -12.71 2.55 -7.74
N CYS A 76 -11.45 2.21 -7.43
CA CYS A 76 -10.57 3.08 -6.64
C CYS A 76 -11.10 3.41 -5.23
N ASP A 77 -11.87 2.50 -4.66
CA ASP A 77 -12.22 2.58 -3.25
C ASP A 77 -11.10 2.02 -2.38
N TRP A 78 -10.46 0.98 -2.91
CA TRP A 78 -9.37 0.29 -2.23
C TRP A 78 -8.49 -0.30 -3.33
N VAL A 79 -7.31 0.26 -3.53
CA VAL A 79 -6.37 -0.23 -4.52
C VAL A 79 -5.23 -0.94 -3.80
N LEU A 80 -4.92 -2.13 -4.25
CA LEU A 80 -3.81 -2.92 -3.74
C LEU A 80 -2.71 -2.93 -4.80
N ILE A 81 -1.49 -2.62 -4.40
CA ILE A 81 -0.33 -2.69 -5.28
C ILE A 81 0.65 -3.69 -4.69
N ASP A 82 0.88 -4.79 -5.38
CA ASP A 82 1.78 -5.83 -4.92
C ASP A 82 3.09 -5.70 -5.69
N ALA A 83 4.11 -5.22 -5.01
CA ALA A 83 5.44 -5.05 -5.59
C ALA A 83 6.39 -6.17 -5.17
N GLY A 84 5.86 -7.29 -4.70
CA GLY A 84 6.64 -8.43 -4.26
C GLY A 84 7.01 -8.32 -2.81
N ASP A 85 8.04 -7.57 -2.51
CA ASP A 85 8.51 -7.42 -1.13
C ASP A 85 7.73 -6.37 -0.35
N VAL A 86 7.03 -5.49 -1.05
CA VAL A 86 6.25 -4.41 -0.43
C VAL A 86 4.85 -4.44 -1.00
N ILE A 87 3.86 -4.42 -0.12
CA ILE A 87 2.46 -4.38 -0.51
C ILE A 87 1.90 -3.04 -0.08
N VAL A 88 1.26 -2.33 -1.01
CA VAL A 88 0.74 -1.00 -0.76
C VAL A 88 -0.77 -1.01 -0.87
N HIS A 89 -1.43 -0.48 0.15
CA HIS A 89 -2.87 -0.29 0.13
C HIS A 89 -3.17 1.20 0.10
N VAL A 90 -4.03 1.62 -0.81
CA VAL A 90 -4.52 2.99 -0.87
C VAL A 90 -6.04 2.91 -0.82
N PHE A 91 -6.63 3.51 0.18
CA PHE A 91 -8.07 3.43 0.43
C PHE A 91 -8.70 4.81 0.45
N ARG A 92 -10.00 4.88 0.21
CA ARG A 92 -10.74 6.03 0.72
C ARG A 92 -10.87 5.85 2.23
N PRO A 93 -10.90 6.95 3.00
CA PRO A 93 -10.91 6.83 4.47
C PRO A 93 -12.06 5.99 5.02
N GLU A 94 -13.24 6.07 4.41
CA GLU A 94 -14.40 5.31 4.87
C GLU A 94 -14.15 3.81 4.76
N ILE A 95 -13.48 3.38 3.69
CA ILE A 95 -13.19 1.98 3.46
C ILE A 95 -12.13 1.49 4.43
N ARG A 96 -11.12 2.32 4.67
CA ARG A 96 -10.04 1.98 5.58
C ARG A 96 -10.57 1.75 6.99
N ASP A 97 -11.46 2.64 7.45
CA ASP A 97 -12.05 2.50 8.77
C ASP A 97 -12.89 1.23 8.87
N PHE A 98 -13.61 0.92 7.82
CA PHE A 98 -14.49 -0.23 7.81
C PHE A 98 -13.71 -1.54 7.94
N TYR A 99 -12.61 -1.67 7.20
CA TYR A 99 -11.85 -2.92 7.20
C TYR A 99 -10.80 -2.99 8.29
N ASP A 100 -10.26 -1.85 8.70
CA ASP A 100 -9.30 -1.77 9.81
C ASP A 100 -8.10 -2.71 9.59
N LEU A 101 -7.63 -2.79 8.36
CA LEU A 101 -6.56 -3.72 7.98
C LEU A 101 -5.26 -3.46 8.70
N GLU A 102 -4.95 -2.21 8.97
CA GLU A 102 -3.71 -1.88 9.61
C GLU A 102 -3.64 -2.46 11.02
N LYS A 103 -4.75 -2.52 11.73
CA LYS A 103 -4.77 -3.12 13.06
C LYS A 103 -4.56 -4.62 13.01
N MET A 104 -5.11 -5.27 11.99
CA MET A 104 -4.91 -6.69 11.81
C MET A 104 -3.42 -7.02 11.73
N TRP A 105 -2.70 -6.26 10.92
CA TRP A 105 -1.30 -6.54 10.67
C TRP A 105 -0.39 -6.03 11.77
N MET A 106 -0.74 -4.92 12.39
CA MET A 106 0.03 -4.41 13.52
C MET A 106 -0.01 -5.35 14.71
N ALA A 107 -1.14 -6.01 14.90
CA ALA A 107 -1.27 -6.96 16.00
C ALA A 107 -0.51 -8.26 15.76
N GLY A 108 0.03 -8.44 14.55
CA GLY A 108 0.80 -9.61 14.23
C GLY A 108 -0.03 -10.86 13.98
N ARG A 109 -1.33 -10.72 13.84
CA ARG A 109 -2.23 -11.82 13.55
C ARG A 109 -3.52 -11.26 13.01
N PRO A 110 -4.27 -12.04 12.25
CA PRO A 110 -5.57 -11.61 11.77
C PRO A 110 -6.46 -11.22 12.94
N VAL A 111 -6.99 -10.04 12.90
CA VAL A 111 -7.90 -9.56 13.92
C VAL A 111 -9.29 -9.79 13.42
N ARG A 112 -10.06 -10.58 14.16
CA ARG A 112 -11.42 -10.79 13.81
C ARG A 112 -12.18 -9.52 14.14
N ARG A 113 -12.87 -8.99 13.16
CA ARG A 113 -13.64 -7.81 13.40
C ARG A 113 -14.74 -8.18 14.39
N ALA A 114 -14.68 -7.62 15.52
CA ALA A 114 -15.64 -7.91 16.51
C ALA A 114 -16.84 -7.22 16.10
N SER A 115 -17.33 -7.10 15.42
CA SER A 115 -18.60 -6.53 15.06
C SER A 115 -19.35 -6.01 16.17
#